data_fd0501ba5e828bd86ebb4229586af18d
#
_entry.id   fd0501ba5e828bd86ebb4229586af18d
#
_cell.length_a   1.000
_cell.length_b   1.000
_cell.length_c   1.000
_cell.angle_alpha   90.00
_cell.angle_beta   90.00
_cell.angle_gamma   90.00
#
_symmetry.space_group_name_H-M   'P 1'
#
loop_
_entity.id
_entity.type
_entity.pdbx_description
1 polymer ?
#
loop_
_entity_poly.entity_id
_entity_poly.type
_entity_poly.pdbx_seq_one_letter_code
_entity_poly.pdbx_strand_id
1 'polypeptide(L)'
;DASNTFYQEMKEIYQMEPGGTADILWYSYFASANKDYDQITNWKISSSDESIVSVEQTGKNTCTITALKPGFATFTIQEKTNPSAVFTAKVYVNMISDDTASWYLPSSYFVFDGTEHKPSVHLKVNNKLLTEGTDYEITYDGDLINAGTVKLTVTGIGAYTGSVETTYNIQKLSMSNASFSVAPAYYTGSEVTPEVTVTHSGKTLVKDRDFIVTYHNNIEPSSYYNSPWVGIDGIGNYQGYVTKSFTINRADISSCTVTLSDESLTYTGSSLRPTATVKSGDKELTLNQDY
;
A
#
# COMPACT_ATOMS: atom_id res chain seq x y z
N ASP A 1 -42.13 33.34 13.82
CA ASP A 1 -41.35 32.11 13.83
C ASP A 1 -40.82 31.85 15.22
N ALA A 2 -41.52 31.01 16.00
CA ALA A 2 -41.03 30.55 17.29
C ALA A 2 -39.98 29.46 17.04
N SER A 3 -38.71 29.81 17.10
CA SER A 3 -37.63 28.83 17.07
C SER A 3 -37.66 28.05 18.37
N ASN A 4 -38.10 26.78 18.31
CA ASN A 4 -37.93 25.83 19.42
C ASN A 4 -36.45 25.52 19.53
N THR A 5 -35.84 26.01 20.62
CA THR A 5 -34.45 25.64 20.93
C THR A 5 -34.49 24.64 22.05
N PHE A 6 -34.05 23.40 21.76
CA PHE A 6 -33.73 22.43 22.81
C PHE A 6 -32.46 22.90 23.52
N TYR A 7 -32.52 23.17 24.80
CA TYR A 7 -31.34 23.43 25.61
C TYR A 7 -30.83 22.10 26.21
N GLN A 8 -29.54 21.88 26.02
CA GLN A 8 -28.91 20.57 26.03
C GLN A 8 -28.04 20.33 27.26
N GLU A 9 -28.32 19.19 27.91
CA GLU A 9 -27.26 18.27 28.40
C GLU A 9 -27.28 16.94 27.61
N MET A 10 -27.97 16.89 26.49
CA MET A 10 -28.11 15.67 25.68
C MET A 10 -26.90 15.53 24.76
N LYS A 11 -26.27 14.36 24.79
CA LYS A 11 -25.18 14.01 23.90
C LYS A 11 -25.75 13.57 22.56
N GLU A 12 -25.08 13.93 21.48
CA GLU A 12 -25.43 13.44 20.14
C GLU A 12 -25.04 11.99 19.91
N ILE A 13 -24.06 11.50 20.70
CA ILE A 13 -23.54 10.14 20.62
C ILE A 13 -23.47 9.53 22.02
N TYR A 14 -24.07 8.37 22.19
CA TYR A 14 -23.98 7.51 23.35
C TYR A 14 -23.24 6.22 23.00
N GLN A 15 -22.23 5.90 23.77
CA GLN A 15 -21.51 4.63 23.69
C GLN A 15 -21.86 3.83 24.95
N MET A 16 -22.43 2.65 24.78
CA MET A 16 -22.98 1.84 25.86
C MET A 16 -22.52 0.38 25.76
N GLU A 17 -22.58 -0.33 26.87
CA GLU A 17 -22.46 -1.78 26.92
C GLU A 17 -23.85 -2.40 27.10
N PRO A 18 -24.11 -3.64 26.67
CA PRO A 18 -25.37 -4.34 26.92
C PRO A 18 -25.69 -4.36 28.41
N GLY A 19 -26.94 -4.02 28.77
CA GLY A 19 -27.40 -3.86 30.15
C GLY A 19 -27.16 -2.46 30.73
N GLY A 20 -26.38 -1.61 30.04
CA GLY A 20 -26.18 -0.22 30.44
C GLY A 20 -27.43 0.63 30.24
N THR A 21 -27.62 1.63 31.10
CA THR A 21 -28.74 2.61 31.04
C THR A 21 -28.18 4.03 31.02
N ALA A 22 -28.95 4.94 30.42
CA ALA A 22 -28.69 6.37 30.53
C ALA A 22 -30.02 7.12 30.68
N ASP A 23 -30.07 8.00 31.68
CA ASP A 23 -31.21 8.88 31.90
C ASP A 23 -31.00 10.17 31.10
N ILE A 24 -31.99 10.53 30.32
CA ILE A 24 -32.01 11.69 29.44
C ILE A 24 -33.01 12.68 29.98
N LEU A 25 -32.54 13.87 30.25
CA LEU A 25 -33.36 15.01 30.66
C LEU A 25 -33.31 16.06 29.55
N TRP A 26 -34.44 16.59 29.16
CA TRP A 26 -34.51 17.69 28.20
C TRP A 26 -35.40 18.81 28.73
N TYR A 27 -35.08 20.02 28.23
CA TYR A 27 -35.86 21.21 28.49
C TYR A 27 -36.37 21.75 27.16
N SER A 28 -37.67 22.03 27.08
CA SER A 28 -38.22 22.77 25.94
C SER A 28 -38.41 24.24 26.32
N TYR A 29 -37.86 25.10 25.55
CA TYR A 29 -38.03 26.54 25.70
C TYR A 29 -38.88 27.09 24.56
N PHE A 30 -40.07 27.62 24.87
CA PHE A 30 -40.83 28.45 23.91
C PHE A 30 -40.50 29.91 24.14
N ALA A 31 -39.90 30.52 23.14
CA ALA A 31 -39.63 31.98 23.11
C ALA A 31 -40.89 32.78 22.80
N SER A 32 -41.98 32.58 23.55
CA SER A 32 -43.13 33.51 23.54
C SER A 32 -43.48 33.87 24.99
N ALA A 33 -43.40 35.12 25.27
CA ALA A 33 -43.80 35.73 26.54
C ALA A 33 -45.17 35.19 26.99
N ASN A 34 -45.25 34.69 28.21
CA ASN A 34 -46.45 34.31 28.96
C ASN A 34 -47.06 32.92 28.78
N LYS A 35 -46.27 31.86 28.60
CA LYS A 35 -46.82 30.52 28.85
C LYS A 35 -45.94 29.75 29.83
N ASP A 36 -46.63 29.18 30.85
CA ASP A 36 -46.03 28.33 31.82
C ASP A 36 -45.21 27.21 31.14
N TYR A 37 -43.95 27.09 31.52
CA TYR A 37 -43.00 26.08 31.04
C TYR A 37 -43.49 24.62 31.26
N ASP A 38 -44.65 24.46 31.82
CA ASP A 38 -45.16 23.22 32.40
C ASP A 38 -46.12 22.43 31.49
N GLN A 39 -46.43 22.91 30.29
CA GLN A 39 -47.53 22.36 29.49
C GLN A 39 -47.12 21.49 28.29
N ILE A 40 -45.85 21.23 28.04
CA ILE A 40 -45.50 20.31 26.96
C ILE A 40 -45.42 18.90 27.56
N THR A 41 -46.56 18.22 27.51
CA THR A 41 -46.67 16.83 27.97
C THR A 41 -46.71 15.82 26.83
N ASN A 42 -46.57 16.30 25.56
CA ASN A 42 -46.85 15.51 24.39
C ASN A 42 -45.58 15.18 23.60
N TRP A 43 -44.73 14.38 24.22
CA TRP A 43 -43.54 13.87 23.53
C TRP A 43 -43.81 12.51 22.89
N LYS A 44 -43.26 12.30 21.70
CA LYS A 44 -43.07 11.01 21.08
C LYS A 44 -41.60 10.66 21.25
N ILE A 45 -41.34 9.58 21.95
CA ILE A 45 -40.02 9.04 22.20
C ILE A 45 -39.94 7.71 21.48
N SER A 46 -38.90 7.46 20.70
CA SER A 46 -38.78 6.22 19.95
C SER A 46 -37.33 5.82 19.73
N SER A 47 -37.08 4.54 19.64
CA SER A 47 -35.85 3.95 19.13
C SER A 47 -36.05 3.53 17.69
N SER A 48 -35.01 3.62 16.87
CA SER A 48 -35.01 3.09 15.50
C SER A 48 -34.94 1.56 15.48
N ASP A 49 -34.42 0.95 16.55
CA ASP A 49 -34.40 -0.49 16.77
C ASP A 49 -34.49 -0.81 18.27
N GLU A 50 -35.71 -1.14 18.73
CA GLU A 50 -35.98 -1.45 20.14
C GLU A 50 -35.36 -2.77 20.59
N SER A 51 -34.88 -3.61 19.68
CA SER A 51 -34.15 -4.82 20.05
C SER A 51 -32.68 -4.54 20.41
N ILE A 52 -32.16 -3.37 20.02
CA ILE A 52 -30.80 -2.91 20.34
C ILE A 52 -30.83 -1.94 21.53
N VAL A 53 -31.73 -0.94 21.44
CA VAL A 53 -31.89 0.09 22.46
C VAL A 53 -33.40 0.27 22.74
N SER A 54 -33.86 -0.02 23.92
CA SER A 54 -35.20 0.35 24.36
C SER A 54 -35.20 1.74 24.97
N VAL A 55 -36.32 2.44 24.84
CA VAL A 55 -36.52 3.78 25.38
C VAL A 55 -37.83 3.80 26.19
N GLU A 56 -37.74 4.19 27.45
CA GLU A 56 -38.91 4.31 28.35
C GLU A 56 -39.03 5.75 28.85
N GLN A 57 -40.19 6.35 28.70
CA GLN A 57 -40.47 7.65 29.29
C GLN A 57 -40.67 7.50 30.79
N THR A 58 -39.78 8.08 31.60
CA THR A 58 -39.78 7.95 33.06
C THR A 58 -40.39 9.17 33.77
N GLY A 59 -40.62 10.25 33.02
CA GLY A 59 -41.25 11.46 33.56
C GLY A 59 -41.69 12.40 32.44
N LYS A 60 -42.06 13.61 32.82
CA LYS A 60 -42.60 14.60 31.88
C LYS A 60 -41.58 14.98 30.79
N ASN A 61 -40.35 15.20 31.20
CA ASN A 61 -39.24 15.58 30.33
C ASN A 61 -38.04 14.67 30.56
N THR A 62 -38.27 13.42 30.91
CA THR A 62 -37.22 12.42 31.16
C THR A 62 -37.56 11.11 30.50
N CYS A 63 -36.54 10.45 29.95
CA CYS A 63 -36.59 9.07 29.52
C CYS A 63 -35.32 8.34 29.93
N THR A 64 -35.41 7.03 30.01
CA THR A 64 -34.28 6.15 30.19
C THR A 64 -34.09 5.36 28.93
N ILE A 65 -32.88 5.39 28.34
CA ILE A 65 -32.47 4.46 27.31
C ILE A 65 -31.75 3.29 27.93
N THR A 66 -32.05 2.08 27.44
CA THR A 66 -31.42 0.83 27.90
C THR A 66 -30.78 0.12 26.68
N ALA A 67 -29.52 -0.14 26.77
CA ALA A 67 -28.77 -0.93 25.77
C ALA A 67 -29.08 -2.43 26.00
N LEU A 68 -29.56 -3.14 24.96
CA LEU A 68 -30.00 -4.53 25.08
C LEU A 68 -29.02 -5.51 24.48
N LYS A 69 -28.52 -5.24 23.27
CA LYS A 69 -27.53 -6.08 22.54
C LYS A 69 -26.61 -5.25 21.69
N PRO A 70 -25.44 -5.78 21.26
CA PRO A 70 -24.52 -5.09 20.39
C PRO A 70 -25.19 -4.62 19.09
N GLY A 71 -24.90 -3.38 18.68
CA GLY A 71 -25.45 -2.80 17.47
C GLY A 71 -25.55 -1.28 17.52
N PHE A 72 -26.27 -0.75 16.54
CA PHE A 72 -26.52 0.68 16.38
C PHE A 72 -28.01 0.96 16.35
N ALA A 73 -28.43 1.97 17.09
CA ALA A 73 -29.77 2.53 17.01
C ALA A 73 -29.70 4.05 17.19
N THR A 74 -30.73 4.74 16.75
CA THR A 74 -30.94 6.14 17.11
C THR A 74 -32.14 6.22 18.06
N PHE A 75 -32.09 7.10 19.05
CA PHE A 75 -33.30 7.47 19.74
C PHE A 75 -33.71 8.89 19.37
N THR A 76 -35.02 9.10 19.33
CA THR A 76 -35.61 10.37 18.90
C THR A 76 -36.62 10.85 19.92
N ILE A 77 -36.52 12.11 20.28
CA ILE A 77 -37.49 12.85 21.08
C ILE A 77 -38.13 13.88 20.19
N GLN A 78 -39.44 13.82 19.97
CA GLN A 78 -40.18 14.69 19.08
C GLN A 78 -41.43 15.23 19.78
N GLU A 79 -41.68 16.53 19.63
CA GLU A 79 -42.93 17.10 20.09
C GLU A 79 -44.07 16.72 19.14
N LYS A 80 -45.19 16.17 19.67
CA LYS A 80 -46.32 15.67 18.87
C LYS A 80 -47.07 16.79 18.14
N THR A 81 -47.13 17.98 18.72
CA THR A 81 -47.85 19.13 18.17
C THR A 81 -46.98 19.99 17.25
N ASN A 82 -45.66 19.87 17.36
CA ASN A 82 -44.68 20.52 16.50
C ASN A 82 -43.61 19.54 16.04
N PRO A 83 -43.88 18.76 14.99
CA PRO A 83 -42.94 17.74 14.50
C PRO A 83 -41.56 18.27 14.09
N SER A 84 -41.40 19.60 13.86
CA SER A 84 -40.12 20.22 13.61
C SER A 84 -39.23 20.32 14.85
N ALA A 85 -39.83 20.21 16.06
CA ALA A 85 -39.11 20.17 17.29
C ALA A 85 -38.69 18.70 17.58
N VAL A 86 -37.55 18.32 17.08
CA VAL A 86 -37.00 16.96 17.13
C VAL A 86 -35.53 16.99 17.54
N PHE A 87 -35.19 16.05 18.42
CA PHE A 87 -33.81 15.70 18.77
C PHE A 87 -33.58 14.22 18.46
N THR A 88 -32.45 13.93 17.84
CA THR A 88 -32.04 12.55 17.54
C THR A 88 -30.60 12.36 17.97
N ALA A 89 -30.33 11.29 18.70
CA ALA A 89 -28.98 10.88 19.07
C ALA A 89 -28.66 9.48 18.57
N LYS A 90 -27.40 9.26 18.28
CA LYS A 90 -26.83 7.97 17.92
C LYS A 90 -26.50 7.19 19.19
N VAL A 91 -26.86 5.91 19.23
CA VAL A 91 -26.53 4.99 20.34
C VAL A 91 -25.78 3.79 19.75
N TYR A 92 -24.55 3.63 20.17
CA TYR A 92 -23.69 2.53 19.81
C TYR A 92 -23.54 1.60 21.02
N VAL A 93 -23.95 0.35 20.86
CA VAL A 93 -23.83 -0.67 21.89
C VAL A 93 -22.74 -1.65 21.49
N ASN A 94 -21.61 -1.65 22.21
CA ASN A 94 -20.44 -2.50 21.89
C ASN A 94 -20.19 -2.61 20.37
N MET A 95 -20.20 -1.49 19.70
CA MET A 95 -20.03 -1.44 18.24
C MET A 95 -18.69 -0.83 17.86
N ILE A 96 -17.96 -1.49 16.97
CA ILE A 96 -16.75 -1.00 16.33
C ILE A 96 -17.17 -0.16 15.11
N SER A 97 -16.86 1.12 15.13
CA SER A 97 -17.14 2.07 14.04
C SER A 97 -16.18 3.25 14.14
N ASP A 98 -16.12 4.09 13.12
CA ASP A 98 -15.30 5.32 13.13
C ASP A 98 -15.74 6.32 14.22
N ASP A 99 -17.02 6.28 14.62
CA ASP A 99 -17.56 7.15 15.69
C ASP A 99 -17.19 6.65 17.11
N THR A 100 -16.85 5.36 17.27
CA THR A 100 -16.70 4.72 18.60
C THR A 100 -15.32 4.15 18.87
N ALA A 101 -14.61 3.77 17.83
CA ALA A 101 -13.33 3.10 17.94
C ALA A 101 -12.18 4.11 17.99
N SER A 102 -11.29 3.93 18.95
CA SER A 102 -9.95 4.53 18.93
C SER A 102 -8.95 3.43 18.61
N TRP A 103 -8.32 3.53 17.43
CA TRP A 103 -7.47 2.47 16.96
C TRP A 103 -6.32 2.95 16.08
N TYR A 104 -5.25 2.15 16.03
CA TYR A 104 -4.08 2.41 15.17
C TYR A 104 -3.32 1.11 14.91
N LEU A 105 -2.50 1.13 13.86
CA LEU A 105 -1.54 0.07 13.57
C LEU A 105 -0.21 0.41 14.26
N PRO A 106 0.30 -0.39 15.21
CA PRO A 106 1.61 -0.18 15.84
C PRO A 106 2.76 -0.20 14.83
N SER A 107 2.60 -0.96 13.74
CA SER A 107 3.50 -0.96 12.60
C SER A 107 2.66 -0.88 11.33
N SER A 108 2.87 0.15 10.53
CA SER A 108 2.16 0.39 9.26
C SER A 108 3.11 0.61 8.08
N TYR A 109 4.42 0.57 8.35
CA TYR A 109 5.46 0.73 7.34
C TYR A 109 6.20 -0.59 7.15
N PHE A 110 6.07 -1.16 5.96
CA PHE A 110 6.73 -2.39 5.56
C PHE A 110 7.50 -2.17 4.27
N VAL A 111 8.63 -2.86 4.13
CA VAL A 111 9.41 -2.92 2.91
C VAL A 111 9.51 -4.38 2.51
N PHE A 112 9.38 -4.68 1.23
CA PHE A 112 9.48 -6.02 0.71
C PHE A 112 10.76 -6.72 1.21
N ASP A 113 10.58 -7.85 1.86
CA ASP A 113 11.67 -8.73 2.35
C ASP A 113 11.45 -10.21 1.98
N GLY A 114 10.32 -10.48 1.30
CA GLY A 114 9.90 -11.82 0.90
C GLY A 114 9.16 -12.59 2.00
N THR A 115 8.79 -11.94 3.10
CA THR A 115 7.98 -12.52 4.18
C THR A 115 6.57 -11.92 4.21
N GLU A 116 5.67 -12.57 4.93
CA GLU A 116 4.29 -12.12 5.10
C GLU A 116 4.21 -10.97 6.10
N HIS A 117 3.52 -9.88 5.74
CA HIS A 117 3.32 -8.69 6.56
C HIS A 117 1.86 -8.57 7.03
N LYS A 118 1.61 -8.98 8.27
CA LYS A 118 0.30 -8.89 8.94
C LYS A 118 0.42 -8.00 10.17
N PRO A 119 0.16 -6.67 10.05
CA PRO A 119 0.19 -5.80 11.22
C PRO A 119 -0.90 -6.15 12.22
N SER A 120 -0.57 -6.11 13.51
CA SER A 120 -1.56 -6.14 14.57
C SER A 120 -2.29 -4.80 14.67
N VAL A 121 -3.43 -4.81 15.36
CA VAL A 121 -4.25 -3.61 15.60
C VAL A 121 -4.32 -3.33 17.09
N HIS A 122 -4.13 -2.07 17.47
CA HIS A 122 -4.45 -1.60 18.82
C HIS A 122 -5.84 -0.94 18.77
N LEU A 123 -6.83 -1.57 19.37
CA LEU A 123 -8.24 -1.16 19.28
C LEU A 123 -8.87 -0.97 20.66
N LYS A 124 -9.52 0.17 20.84
CA LYS A 124 -10.35 0.45 22.02
C LYS A 124 -11.74 0.88 21.61
N VAL A 125 -12.74 0.38 22.32
CA VAL A 125 -14.13 0.83 22.26
C VAL A 125 -14.59 1.10 23.71
N ASN A 126 -15.25 2.21 23.95
CA ASN A 126 -15.64 2.66 25.32
C ASN A 126 -14.44 2.71 26.29
N ASN A 127 -13.26 3.15 25.81
CA ASN A 127 -12.00 3.13 26.56
C ASN A 127 -11.49 1.73 26.99
N LYS A 128 -12.17 0.67 26.64
CA LYS A 128 -11.77 -0.72 26.89
C LYS A 128 -10.91 -1.22 25.73
N LEU A 129 -9.72 -1.74 26.05
CA LEU A 129 -8.86 -2.41 25.07
C LEU A 129 -9.49 -3.74 24.68
N LEU A 130 -9.65 -3.96 23.39
CA LEU A 130 -10.21 -5.19 22.83
C LEU A 130 -9.10 -6.20 22.47
N THR A 131 -9.47 -7.48 22.47
CA THR A 131 -8.58 -8.61 22.21
C THR A 131 -8.93 -9.29 20.90
N GLU A 132 -7.94 -9.42 20.00
CA GLU A 132 -8.09 -10.17 18.75
C GLU A 132 -8.42 -11.65 19.02
N GLY A 133 -9.31 -12.22 18.22
CA GLY A 133 -9.81 -13.59 18.35
C GLY A 133 -10.88 -13.78 19.42
N THR A 134 -11.16 -12.75 20.25
CA THR A 134 -12.21 -12.78 21.28
C THR A 134 -13.23 -11.69 21.04
N ASP A 135 -12.79 -10.46 20.84
CA ASP A 135 -13.65 -9.28 20.69
C ASP A 135 -13.72 -8.82 19.22
N TYR A 136 -12.71 -9.11 18.44
CA TYR A 136 -12.65 -8.80 17.01
C TYR A 136 -11.75 -9.79 16.25
N GLU A 137 -11.91 -9.82 14.95
CA GLU A 137 -11.03 -10.50 14.01
C GLU A 137 -10.51 -9.52 12.97
N ILE A 138 -9.34 -9.84 12.37
CA ILE A 138 -8.72 -9.06 11.30
C ILE A 138 -8.73 -9.88 10.02
N THR A 139 -9.17 -9.25 8.94
CA THR A 139 -9.05 -9.81 7.60
C THR A 139 -8.19 -8.90 6.72
N TYR A 140 -7.45 -9.51 5.82
CA TYR A 140 -6.54 -8.83 4.89
C TYR A 140 -6.97 -9.14 3.46
N ASP A 141 -7.06 -8.12 2.63
CA ASP A 141 -7.37 -8.22 1.21
C ASP A 141 -6.24 -7.58 0.41
N GLY A 142 -5.52 -8.39 -0.34
CA GLY A 142 -4.32 -8.05 -1.10
C GLY A 142 -3.19 -9.05 -0.92
N ASP A 143 -2.06 -8.80 -1.60
CA ASP A 143 -0.85 -9.61 -1.46
C ASP A 143 -0.08 -9.17 -0.20
N LEU A 144 0.11 -10.09 0.72
CA LEU A 144 0.77 -9.83 2.01
C LEU A 144 2.29 -9.91 1.95
N ILE A 145 2.85 -10.36 0.83
CA ILE A 145 4.29 -10.59 0.65
C ILE A 145 4.88 -9.56 -0.31
N ASN A 146 4.24 -9.39 -1.48
CA ASN A 146 4.77 -8.53 -2.53
C ASN A 146 4.44 -7.05 -2.30
N ALA A 147 5.28 -6.18 -2.88
CA ALA A 147 5.08 -4.74 -2.81
C ALA A 147 3.74 -4.34 -3.42
N GLY A 148 2.97 -3.56 -2.67
CA GLY A 148 1.62 -3.16 -3.04
C GLY A 148 0.82 -2.63 -1.86
N THR A 149 -0.45 -2.37 -2.09
CA THR A 149 -1.40 -1.92 -1.08
C THR A 149 -2.24 -3.10 -0.60
N VAL A 150 -2.38 -3.22 0.70
CA VAL A 150 -3.22 -4.22 1.36
C VAL A 150 -4.31 -3.52 2.14
N LYS A 151 -5.56 -3.95 1.99
CA LYS A 151 -6.68 -3.52 2.80
C LYS A 151 -6.76 -4.40 4.05
N LEU A 152 -6.94 -3.77 5.20
CA LEU A 152 -7.16 -4.40 6.49
C LEU A 152 -8.56 -4.04 6.99
N THR A 153 -9.35 -5.03 7.35
CA THR A 153 -10.68 -4.84 7.97
C THR A 153 -10.68 -5.49 9.34
N VAL A 154 -11.09 -4.72 10.34
CA VAL A 154 -11.33 -5.19 11.71
C VAL A 154 -12.81 -5.36 11.88
N THR A 155 -13.27 -6.55 12.24
CA THR A 155 -14.69 -6.88 12.42
C THR A 155 -14.94 -7.37 13.85
N GLY A 156 -15.94 -6.79 14.51
CA GLY A 156 -16.36 -7.19 15.84
C GLY A 156 -16.96 -8.60 15.85
N ILE A 157 -16.57 -9.38 16.86
CA ILE A 157 -17.09 -10.71 17.13
C ILE A 157 -17.46 -10.86 18.59
N GLY A 158 -18.14 -11.94 18.95
CA GLY A 158 -18.52 -12.22 20.34
C GLY A 158 -19.45 -11.16 20.92
N ALA A 159 -18.94 -10.39 21.87
CA ALA A 159 -19.68 -9.29 22.50
C ALA A 159 -19.69 -7.99 21.71
N TYR A 160 -19.05 -7.93 20.57
CA TYR A 160 -18.92 -6.73 19.71
C TYR A 160 -19.47 -6.99 18.32
N THR A 161 -19.84 -5.92 17.63
CA THR A 161 -20.30 -5.92 16.24
C THR A 161 -19.74 -4.72 15.49
N GLY A 162 -20.02 -4.62 14.18
CA GLY A 162 -19.54 -3.54 13.34
C GLY A 162 -18.10 -3.75 12.87
N SER A 163 -17.59 -2.81 12.11
CA SER A 163 -16.25 -2.91 11.54
C SER A 163 -15.63 -1.54 11.25
N VAL A 164 -14.31 -1.51 11.19
CA VAL A 164 -13.52 -0.39 10.65
C VAL A 164 -12.49 -0.95 9.67
N GLU A 165 -12.03 -0.12 8.75
CA GLU A 165 -11.08 -0.53 7.74
C GLU A 165 -10.01 0.51 7.45
N THR A 166 -8.86 0.07 7.00
CA THR A 166 -7.77 0.92 6.53
C THR A 166 -6.95 0.20 5.47
N THR A 167 -5.96 0.88 4.93
CA THR A 167 -4.96 0.29 4.04
C THR A 167 -3.56 0.54 4.59
N TYR A 168 -2.64 -0.36 4.29
CA TYR A 168 -1.21 -0.17 4.47
C TYR A 168 -0.47 -0.59 3.22
N ASN A 169 0.79 -0.16 3.09
CA ASN A 169 1.60 -0.44 1.92
C ASN A 169 2.84 -1.25 2.28
N ILE A 170 3.14 -2.27 1.47
CA ILE A 170 4.44 -2.92 1.41
C ILE A 170 5.23 -2.19 0.33
N GLN A 171 6.27 -1.46 0.74
CA GLN A 171 7.11 -0.66 -0.14
C GLN A 171 8.04 -1.54 -0.96
N LYS A 172 8.37 -1.10 -2.17
CA LYS A 172 9.41 -1.76 -2.97
C LYS A 172 10.78 -1.62 -2.31
N LEU A 173 11.59 -2.66 -2.43
CA LEU A 173 12.97 -2.66 -1.92
C LEU A 173 13.88 -1.88 -2.88
N SER A 174 14.70 -0.98 -2.33
CA SER A 174 15.61 -0.14 -3.12
C SER A 174 16.79 -0.93 -3.65
N MET A 175 17.10 -0.77 -4.94
CA MET A 175 18.29 -1.34 -5.59
C MET A 175 19.62 -0.70 -5.14
N SER A 176 19.59 0.41 -4.39
CA SER A 176 20.80 1.14 -3.97
C SER A 176 21.80 0.30 -3.17
N ASN A 177 21.33 -0.71 -2.45
CA ASN A 177 22.15 -1.63 -1.65
C ASN A 177 22.40 -2.98 -2.32
N ALA A 178 22.01 -3.14 -3.58
CA ALA A 178 22.30 -4.36 -4.33
C ALA A 178 23.77 -4.39 -4.79
N SER A 179 24.30 -5.60 -4.94
CA SER A 179 25.61 -5.84 -5.53
C SER A 179 25.44 -6.28 -6.98
N PHE A 180 26.30 -5.76 -7.84
CA PHE A 180 26.22 -5.97 -9.29
C PHE A 180 27.54 -6.49 -9.84
N SER A 181 27.51 -7.50 -10.70
CA SER A 181 28.62 -7.93 -11.52
C SER A 181 28.19 -8.07 -12.97
N VAL A 182 29.10 -7.72 -13.89
CA VAL A 182 28.91 -7.84 -15.33
C VAL A 182 30.01 -8.78 -15.85
N ALA A 183 29.63 -9.78 -16.62
CA ALA A 183 30.58 -10.73 -17.18
C ALA A 183 31.56 -10.01 -18.15
N PRO A 184 32.80 -10.52 -18.32
CA PRO A 184 33.72 -9.99 -19.33
C PRO A 184 33.12 -10.09 -20.72
N ALA A 185 33.37 -9.07 -21.56
CA ALA A 185 32.95 -9.05 -22.93
C ALA A 185 34.16 -8.85 -23.87
N TYR A 186 34.04 -9.33 -25.10
CA TYR A 186 35.01 -9.20 -26.13
C TYR A 186 34.37 -8.58 -27.37
N TYR A 187 35.15 -7.79 -28.09
CA TYR A 187 34.72 -7.15 -29.32
C TYR A 187 34.35 -8.17 -30.38
N THR A 188 33.17 -8.01 -30.97
CA THR A 188 32.65 -8.90 -32.02
C THR A 188 32.32 -8.15 -33.32
N GLY A 189 32.44 -6.81 -33.31
CA GLY A 189 31.97 -5.95 -34.39
C GLY A 189 30.47 -5.62 -34.34
N SER A 190 29.77 -6.15 -33.37
CA SER A 190 28.34 -5.94 -33.14
C SER A 190 28.08 -5.63 -31.65
N GLU A 191 26.86 -5.30 -31.30
CA GLU A 191 26.48 -5.10 -29.89
C GLU A 191 26.78 -6.35 -29.04
N VAL A 192 27.42 -6.13 -27.88
CA VAL A 192 27.66 -7.17 -26.91
C VAL A 192 26.74 -6.92 -25.66
N THR A 193 26.11 -7.97 -25.20
CA THR A 193 25.17 -7.92 -24.05
C THR A 193 25.62 -8.94 -22.98
N PRO A 194 26.74 -8.64 -22.27
CA PRO A 194 27.27 -9.57 -21.27
C PRO A 194 26.25 -9.83 -20.16
N GLU A 195 26.32 -11.00 -19.56
CA GLU A 195 25.45 -11.37 -18.45
C GLU A 195 25.65 -10.43 -17.25
N VAL A 196 24.53 -9.97 -16.68
CA VAL A 196 24.49 -9.14 -15.47
C VAL A 196 23.92 -9.96 -14.33
N THR A 197 24.70 -10.15 -13.30
CA THR A 197 24.25 -10.79 -12.05
C THR A 197 23.97 -9.70 -11.02
N VAL A 198 22.79 -9.75 -10.41
CA VAL A 198 22.36 -8.83 -9.36
C VAL A 198 22.06 -9.64 -8.10
N THR A 199 22.62 -9.24 -6.97
CA THR A 199 22.33 -9.83 -5.67
C THR A 199 21.89 -8.74 -4.68
N HIS A 200 20.88 -9.02 -3.89
CA HIS A 200 20.39 -8.14 -2.83
C HIS A 200 20.17 -8.94 -1.55
N SER A 201 20.77 -8.51 -0.46
CA SER A 201 20.67 -9.19 0.86
C SER A 201 20.97 -10.71 0.78
N GLY A 202 21.98 -11.07 -0.02
CA GLY A 202 22.39 -12.48 -0.20
C GLY A 202 21.53 -13.30 -1.16
N LYS A 203 20.48 -12.72 -1.75
CA LYS A 203 19.58 -13.36 -2.71
C LYS A 203 19.91 -12.92 -4.13
N THR A 204 20.07 -13.85 -5.05
CA THR A 204 20.22 -13.54 -6.48
C THR A 204 18.87 -13.16 -7.07
N LEU A 205 18.81 -12.01 -7.73
CA LEU A 205 17.62 -11.49 -8.39
C LEU A 205 17.50 -12.10 -9.80
N VAL A 206 16.27 -12.14 -10.31
CA VAL A 206 15.95 -12.71 -11.62
C VAL A 206 15.67 -11.58 -12.62
N LYS A 207 16.44 -11.57 -13.70
CA LYS A 207 16.23 -10.63 -14.81
C LYS A 207 14.81 -10.76 -15.37
N ASP A 208 14.23 -9.66 -15.82
CA ASP A 208 12.88 -9.50 -16.39
C ASP A 208 11.71 -9.79 -15.40
N ARG A 209 12.03 -10.17 -14.15
CA ARG A 209 11.08 -10.26 -13.04
C ARG A 209 11.38 -9.24 -11.94
N ASP A 210 12.64 -9.13 -11.54
CA ASP A 210 13.10 -8.30 -10.43
C ASP A 210 13.83 -7.05 -10.91
N PHE A 211 14.44 -7.12 -12.10
CA PHE A 211 15.14 -6.00 -12.75
C PHE A 211 15.19 -6.17 -14.27
N ILE A 212 15.36 -5.05 -14.96
CA ILE A 212 15.67 -5.00 -16.40
C ILE A 212 17.05 -4.38 -16.61
N VAL A 213 17.67 -4.69 -17.75
CA VAL A 213 19.02 -4.22 -18.12
C VAL A 213 18.96 -3.50 -19.46
N THR A 214 19.62 -2.35 -19.51
CA THR A 214 19.91 -1.62 -20.76
C THR A 214 21.42 -1.52 -20.95
N TYR A 215 21.88 -1.60 -22.20
CA TYR A 215 23.32 -1.54 -22.54
C TYR A 215 23.61 -0.26 -23.31
N HIS A 216 24.78 0.33 -23.04
CA HIS A 216 25.20 1.58 -23.62
C HIS A 216 26.67 1.51 -24.00
N ASN A 217 27.02 2.11 -25.16
CA ASN A 217 28.38 2.11 -25.72
C ASN A 217 28.94 0.69 -25.88
N ASN A 218 28.09 -0.28 -26.18
CA ASN A 218 28.36 -1.71 -26.08
C ASN A 218 28.79 -2.37 -27.41
N ILE A 219 29.35 -1.61 -28.36
CA ILE A 219 29.85 -2.13 -29.64
C ILE A 219 31.37 -2.11 -29.65
N GLU A 220 31.97 -0.94 -29.45
CA GLU A 220 33.41 -0.75 -29.62
C GLU A 220 34.20 -1.13 -28.34
N PRO A 221 35.47 -1.55 -28.46
CA PRO A 221 36.31 -1.85 -27.31
C PRO A 221 36.44 -0.67 -26.36
N SER A 222 36.57 -0.99 -25.08
CA SER A 222 36.75 0.02 -24.04
C SER A 222 38.00 0.84 -24.27
N SER A 223 37.89 2.17 -24.18
CA SER A 223 38.97 3.14 -24.35
C SER A 223 38.70 4.38 -23.49
N TYR A 224 39.63 5.34 -23.53
CA TYR A 224 39.43 6.63 -22.88
C TYR A 224 38.17 7.36 -23.40
N TYR A 225 37.81 7.17 -24.66
CA TYR A 225 36.66 7.82 -25.30
C TYR A 225 35.42 6.94 -25.40
N ASN A 226 35.52 5.64 -25.08
CA ASN A 226 34.42 4.70 -25.09
C ASN A 226 34.39 3.93 -23.77
N SER A 227 33.40 4.24 -22.92
CA SER A 227 33.18 3.60 -21.64
C SER A 227 31.84 2.87 -21.66
N PRO A 228 31.84 1.57 -21.94
CA PRO A 228 30.62 0.75 -21.89
C PRO A 228 30.02 0.68 -20.48
N TRP A 229 28.70 0.74 -20.41
CA TRP A 229 28.00 0.60 -19.14
C TRP A 229 26.62 -0.01 -19.32
N VAL A 230 26.11 -0.58 -18.25
CA VAL A 230 24.74 -1.07 -18.15
C VAL A 230 23.93 -0.20 -17.20
N GLY A 231 22.69 0.10 -17.59
CA GLY A 231 21.66 0.60 -16.72
C GLY A 231 20.83 -0.57 -16.18
N ILE A 232 20.57 -0.59 -14.89
CA ILE A 232 19.83 -1.64 -14.21
C ILE A 232 18.68 -0.97 -13.48
N ASP A 233 17.45 -1.28 -13.86
CA ASP A 233 16.24 -0.70 -13.29
C ASP A 233 15.46 -1.78 -12.53
N GLY A 234 15.18 -1.53 -11.25
CA GLY A 234 14.40 -2.43 -10.40
C GLY A 234 12.93 -2.42 -10.79
N ILE A 235 12.35 -3.61 -10.98
CA ILE A 235 10.94 -3.81 -11.30
C ILE A 235 10.29 -4.78 -10.30
N GLY A 236 8.97 -4.95 -10.41
CA GLY A 236 8.23 -5.83 -9.49
C GLY A 236 8.34 -5.33 -8.03
N ASN A 237 8.96 -6.12 -7.18
CA ASN A 237 9.19 -5.81 -5.77
C ASN A 237 10.39 -4.87 -5.51
N TYR A 238 11.11 -4.50 -6.55
CA TYR A 238 12.31 -3.67 -6.46
C TYR A 238 12.09 -2.33 -7.16
N GLN A 239 12.87 -1.33 -6.76
CA GLN A 239 12.81 0.02 -7.32
C GLN A 239 14.19 0.68 -7.31
N GLY A 240 14.35 1.65 -8.20
CA GLY A 240 15.55 2.45 -8.34
C GLY A 240 16.41 2.01 -9.51
N TYR A 241 17.16 2.98 -10.02
CA TYR A 241 18.03 2.84 -11.17
C TYR A 241 19.48 2.94 -10.72
N VAL A 242 20.31 2.01 -11.16
CA VAL A 242 21.75 2.00 -10.91
C VAL A 242 22.49 1.71 -12.20
N THR A 243 23.74 2.16 -12.26
CA THR A 243 24.61 1.92 -13.41
C THR A 243 25.86 1.16 -13.02
N LYS A 244 26.38 0.35 -13.92
CA LYS A 244 27.64 -0.35 -13.76
C LYS A 244 28.43 -0.31 -15.08
N SER A 245 29.67 0.19 -15.02
CA SER A 245 30.58 0.09 -16.14
C SER A 245 31.08 -1.33 -16.32
N PHE A 246 31.33 -1.72 -17.55
CA PHE A 246 32.01 -2.97 -17.90
C PHE A 246 33.05 -2.74 -18.97
N THR A 247 33.86 -3.76 -19.24
CA THR A 247 34.95 -3.68 -20.23
C THR A 247 34.63 -4.56 -21.42
N ILE A 248 34.73 -4.00 -22.61
CA ILE A 248 34.82 -4.74 -23.87
C ILE A 248 36.30 -4.82 -24.22
N ASN A 249 36.85 -6.01 -24.09
CA ASN A 249 38.21 -6.29 -24.48
C ASN A 249 38.33 -6.29 -26.00
N ARG A 250 39.48 -5.90 -26.53
CA ARG A 250 39.75 -6.07 -27.95
C ARG A 250 39.69 -7.55 -28.32
N ALA A 251 39.27 -7.86 -29.54
CA ALA A 251 39.33 -9.20 -30.06
C ALA A 251 40.80 -9.68 -30.09
N ASP A 252 41.02 -10.91 -29.70
CA ASP A 252 42.31 -11.56 -29.87
C ASP A 252 42.44 -11.93 -31.35
N ILE A 253 43.46 -11.38 -32.04
CA ILE A 253 43.70 -11.66 -33.45
C ILE A 253 43.94 -13.15 -33.72
N SER A 254 44.42 -13.90 -32.72
CA SER A 254 44.59 -15.35 -32.83
C SER A 254 43.26 -16.10 -33.01
N SER A 255 42.15 -15.48 -32.63
CA SER A 255 40.79 -16.00 -32.80
C SER A 255 40.13 -15.59 -34.11
N CYS A 256 40.77 -14.71 -34.89
CA CYS A 256 40.26 -14.22 -36.17
C CYS A 256 40.47 -15.24 -37.27
N THR A 257 39.56 -15.23 -38.26
CA THR A 257 39.73 -15.97 -39.49
C THR A 257 40.56 -15.15 -40.49
N VAL A 258 41.63 -15.74 -40.98
CA VAL A 258 42.48 -15.13 -42.01
C VAL A 258 42.33 -15.88 -43.32
N THR A 259 41.96 -15.17 -44.37
CA THR A 259 41.89 -15.73 -45.74
C THR A 259 42.83 -14.96 -46.63
N LEU A 260 43.65 -15.66 -47.37
CA LEU A 260 44.54 -15.08 -48.35
C LEU A 260 43.87 -15.06 -49.73
N SER A 261 44.18 -14.02 -50.55
CA SER A 261 43.69 -13.95 -51.93
C SER A 261 44.17 -15.12 -52.78
N ASP A 262 45.36 -15.64 -52.46
CA ASP A 262 46.00 -16.78 -53.14
C ASP A 262 46.78 -17.57 -52.08
N GLU A 263 46.44 -18.84 -51.94
CA GLU A 263 47.13 -19.77 -51.02
C GLU A 263 48.44 -20.34 -51.65
N SER A 264 48.54 -20.29 -52.92
CA SER A 264 49.69 -20.79 -53.68
C SER A 264 50.05 -19.80 -54.78
N LEU A 265 51.27 -19.41 -54.77
CA LEU A 265 51.78 -18.42 -55.75
C LEU A 265 52.99 -19.03 -56.57
N THR A 266 52.99 -18.78 -57.87
CA THR A 266 54.11 -19.21 -58.73
C THR A 266 55.20 -18.17 -58.66
N TYR A 267 56.45 -18.62 -58.45
CA TYR A 267 57.61 -17.75 -58.38
C TYR A 267 57.83 -16.98 -59.72
N THR A 268 57.87 -15.66 -59.59
CA THR A 268 57.99 -14.76 -60.73
C THR A 268 59.36 -13.98 -60.84
N GLY A 269 60.25 -14.25 -59.88
CA GLY A 269 61.53 -13.50 -59.76
C GLY A 269 61.40 -12.20 -58.97
N SER A 270 60.19 -11.88 -58.47
CA SER A 270 59.83 -10.72 -57.64
C SER A 270 59.10 -11.07 -56.36
N SER A 271 59.04 -10.11 -55.44
CA SER A 271 58.29 -10.29 -54.21
C SER A 271 56.76 -10.45 -54.47
N LEU A 272 56.20 -11.52 -54.04
CA LEU A 272 54.75 -11.82 -54.12
C LEU A 272 54.10 -11.54 -52.79
N ARG A 273 53.01 -10.76 -52.80
CA ARG A 273 52.29 -10.30 -51.61
C ARG A 273 50.78 -10.55 -51.80
N PRO A 274 50.27 -11.71 -51.45
CA PRO A 274 48.81 -11.90 -51.42
C PRO A 274 48.18 -10.93 -50.45
N THR A 275 46.97 -10.51 -50.73
CA THR A 275 46.16 -9.73 -49.79
C THR A 275 45.56 -10.68 -48.76
N ALA A 276 45.55 -10.25 -47.50
CA ALA A 276 44.88 -10.98 -46.42
C ALA A 276 43.56 -10.28 -46.06
N THR A 277 42.50 -11.06 -45.99
CA THR A 277 41.25 -10.64 -45.40
C THR A 277 41.17 -11.24 -44.00
N VAL A 278 41.04 -10.42 -42.97
CA VAL A 278 40.97 -10.82 -41.59
C VAL A 278 39.58 -10.53 -41.07
N LYS A 279 38.91 -11.52 -40.47
CA LYS A 279 37.57 -11.36 -39.89
C LYS A 279 37.53 -11.75 -38.41
N SER A 280 36.90 -10.91 -37.60
CA SER A 280 36.51 -11.23 -36.21
C SER A 280 35.00 -11.46 -36.19
N GLY A 281 34.58 -12.73 -36.07
CA GLY A 281 33.21 -13.11 -36.38
C GLY A 281 32.80 -12.74 -37.78
N ASP A 282 31.69 -12.01 -37.94
CA ASP A 282 31.20 -11.57 -39.25
C ASP A 282 31.83 -10.25 -39.73
N LYS A 283 32.56 -9.52 -38.86
CA LYS A 283 33.15 -8.23 -39.16
C LYS A 283 34.52 -8.42 -39.85
N GLU A 284 34.65 -7.83 -41.04
CA GLU A 284 35.95 -7.70 -41.69
C GLU A 284 36.77 -6.57 -41.06
N LEU A 285 38.01 -6.87 -40.70
CA LEU A 285 38.92 -5.96 -40.04
C LEU A 285 39.73 -5.18 -41.12
N THR A 286 40.06 -3.93 -40.81
CA THR A 286 40.75 -3.02 -41.72
C THR A 286 42.23 -3.02 -41.40
N LEU A 287 43.07 -3.26 -42.46
CA LEU A 287 44.54 -3.20 -42.36
C LEU A 287 45.00 -1.81 -41.94
N ASN A 288 45.98 -1.75 -41.03
CA ASN A 288 46.53 -0.55 -40.38
C ASN A 288 45.56 0.25 -39.49
N GLN A 289 44.34 -0.23 -39.31
CA GLN A 289 43.37 0.29 -38.35
C GLN A 289 43.09 -0.71 -37.24
N ASP A 290 42.77 -1.94 -37.61
CA ASP A 290 42.38 -3.02 -36.69
C ASP A 290 43.50 -4.04 -36.46
N TYR A 291 44.37 -4.21 -37.44
CA TYR A 291 45.57 -5.09 -37.42
C TYR A 291 46.71 -4.57 -38.29
#